data_cfa29856bdb4b3ca3e9650e755fbd0a0
#
_entry.id   cfa29856bdb4b3ca3e9650e755fbd0a0
#
_cell.length_a   1.000
_cell.length_b   1.000
_cell.length_c   1.000
_cell.angle_alpha   90.00
_cell.angle_beta   90.00
_cell.angle_gamma   90.00
#
_symmetry.space_group_name_H-M   'P 1'
#
loop_
_entity.id
_entity.type
_entity.pdbx_description
1 polymer ?
#
loop_
_entity_poly.entity_id
_entity_poly.type
_entity_poly.pdbx_seq_one_letter_code
_entity_poly.pdbx_strand_id
1 'polypeptide(L)'
;MKRMKNEYEDYERYMKNRPHVVILGAGASCAAIPNGDKHGKKISAMSGFIEKLGLSSVISKVDIRTSSDNLEDIYMELDERSKADPLCQEVKEELEKIIWEYMSDYQLPDTPTIYDFLVMSLTSKDLIATFNWDPFLVQAIGRAMKYTS
;
A
#
# COMPACT_ATOMS: atom_id res chain seq x y z
N MET A 1 36.84 -0.78 31.10
CA MET A 1 35.74 0.22 30.90
C MET A 1 35.91 1.09 29.65
N LYS A 2 37.09 1.68 29.34
CA LYS A 2 37.31 2.46 28.12
C LYS A 2 37.07 1.69 26.81
N ARG A 3 37.45 0.41 26.73
CA ARG A 3 37.32 -0.41 25.49
C ARG A 3 35.85 -0.70 25.14
N MET A 4 35.02 -1.05 26.11
CA MET A 4 33.57 -1.28 25.90
C MET A 4 32.81 -0.01 25.46
N LYS A 5 33.26 1.16 25.95
CA LYS A 5 32.66 2.44 25.58
C LYS A 5 32.93 2.76 24.09
N ASN A 6 34.15 2.50 23.62
CA ASN A 6 34.49 2.68 22.21
C ASN A 6 33.73 1.72 21.28
N GLU A 7 33.57 0.46 21.68
CA GLU A 7 32.82 -0.55 20.91
C GLU A 7 31.33 -0.17 20.80
N TYR A 8 30.74 0.40 21.85
CA TYR A 8 29.37 0.88 21.85
C TYR A 8 29.20 2.12 20.95
N GLU A 9 30.11 3.09 21.03
CA GLU A 9 30.10 4.30 20.19
C GLU A 9 30.30 3.96 18.70
N ASP A 10 31.14 2.98 18.37
CA ASP A 10 31.35 2.48 17.02
C ASP A 10 30.12 1.74 16.50
N TYR A 11 29.46 0.94 17.37
CA TYR A 11 28.21 0.27 17.03
C TYR A 11 27.08 1.28 16.77
N GLU A 12 26.90 2.29 17.64
CA GLU A 12 25.90 3.36 17.42
C GLU A 12 26.14 4.12 16.11
N ARG A 13 27.40 4.47 15.84
CA ARG A 13 27.77 5.16 14.61
C ARG A 13 27.48 4.30 13.37
N TYR A 14 27.78 3.00 13.45
CA TYR A 14 27.50 2.04 12.40
C TYR A 14 25.99 1.90 12.18
N MET A 15 25.20 1.78 13.24
CA MET A 15 23.73 1.66 13.14
C MET A 15 23.07 2.92 12.57
N LYS A 16 23.51 4.12 13.00
CA LYS A 16 23.03 5.40 12.48
C LYS A 16 23.26 5.58 10.97
N ASN A 17 24.30 4.97 10.43
CA ASN A 17 24.66 5.09 9.03
C ASN A 17 24.09 3.98 8.14
N ARG A 18 23.44 2.98 8.70
CA ARG A 18 22.80 1.92 7.92
C ARG A 18 21.55 2.46 7.23
N PRO A 19 21.34 2.11 5.96
CA PRO A 19 20.06 2.36 5.31
C PRO A 19 18.99 1.43 5.91
N HIS A 20 17.77 1.92 6.01
CA HIS A 20 16.61 1.11 6.36
C HIS A 20 15.84 0.78 5.09
N VAL A 21 15.28 -0.43 5.04
CA VAL A 21 14.30 -0.82 4.05
C VAL A 21 13.00 -1.04 4.79
N VAL A 22 12.01 -0.21 4.49
CA VAL A 22 10.67 -0.28 5.09
C VAL A 22 9.70 -0.81 4.05
N ILE A 23 9.04 -1.91 4.37
CA ILE A 23 8.03 -2.53 3.51
C ILE A 23 6.67 -2.39 4.21
N LEU A 24 5.71 -1.78 3.51
CA LEU A 24 4.36 -1.54 4.00
C LEU A 24 3.36 -2.49 3.34
N GLY A 25 2.51 -3.06 4.15
CA GLY A 25 1.36 -3.86 3.73
C GLY A 25 0.05 -3.29 4.28
N ALA A 26 -1.06 -3.96 4.03
CA ALA A 26 -2.42 -3.51 4.38
C ALA A 26 -2.59 -3.14 5.87
N GLY A 27 -1.88 -3.81 6.78
CA GLY A 27 -1.89 -3.49 8.20
C GLY A 27 -1.43 -2.07 8.53
N ALA A 28 -0.50 -1.50 7.74
CA ALA A 28 -0.05 -0.13 7.92
C ALA A 28 -1.18 0.87 7.61
N SER A 29 -1.94 0.63 6.55
CA SER A 29 -3.09 1.46 6.18
C SER A 29 -4.22 1.38 7.22
N CYS A 30 -4.54 0.19 7.72
CA CYS A 30 -5.49 0.02 8.81
C CYS A 30 -5.07 0.78 10.07
N ALA A 31 -3.78 0.74 10.42
CA ALA A 31 -3.24 1.44 11.58
C ALA A 31 -3.19 2.96 11.40
N ALA A 32 -3.05 3.44 10.16
CA ALA A 32 -3.05 4.87 9.86
C ALA A 32 -4.43 5.53 10.02
N ILE A 33 -5.50 4.76 9.78
CA ILE A 33 -6.87 5.26 9.84
C ILE A 33 -7.77 4.36 10.72
N PRO A 34 -7.46 4.15 12.01
CA PRO A 34 -8.18 3.21 12.87
C PRO A 34 -9.67 3.58 13.04
N ASN A 35 -9.99 4.85 12.92
CA ASN A 35 -11.36 5.37 13.00
C ASN A 35 -11.98 5.70 11.62
N GLY A 36 -11.30 5.34 10.55
CA GLY A 36 -11.64 5.73 9.18
C GLY A 36 -10.76 6.86 8.66
N ASP A 37 -10.86 7.10 7.38
CA ASP A 37 -10.17 8.19 6.70
C ASP A 37 -10.78 9.58 7.06
N LYS A 38 -10.37 10.64 6.39
CA LYS A 38 -10.88 12.00 6.61
C LYS A 38 -12.42 12.09 6.57
N HIS A 39 -13.07 11.21 5.82
CA HIS A 39 -14.52 11.15 5.66
C HIS A 39 -15.18 10.03 6.50
N GLY A 40 -14.42 9.35 7.35
CA GLY A 40 -14.88 8.23 8.16
C GLY A 40 -14.95 6.89 7.40
N LYS A 41 -14.44 6.83 6.16
CA LYS A 41 -14.41 5.62 5.33
C LYS A 41 -13.35 4.65 5.87
N LYS A 42 -13.79 3.48 6.32
CA LYS A 42 -12.86 2.44 6.81
C LYS A 42 -12.27 1.67 5.64
N ILE A 43 -10.96 1.42 5.72
CA ILE A 43 -10.31 0.51 4.78
C ILE A 43 -10.82 -0.91 5.05
N SER A 44 -11.15 -1.62 3.98
CA SER A 44 -11.57 -3.02 4.06
C SER A 44 -10.37 -3.92 3.85
N ALA A 45 -10.34 -5.03 4.57
CA ALA A 45 -9.51 -6.16 4.17
C ALA A 45 -9.93 -6.66 2.79
N MET A 46 -9.04 -7.37 2.07
CA MET A 46 -9.33 -7.91 0.73
C MET A 46 -10.49 -8.92 0.70
N SER A 47 -10.79 -9.54 1.85
CA SER A 47 -11.95 -10.41 1.99
C SER A 47 -13.27 -9.67 1.70
N GLY A 48 -14.07 -10.20 0.79
CA GLY A 48 -15.33 -9.58 0.34
C GLY A 48 -15.16 -8.36 -0.59
N PHE A 49 -13.96 -8.09 -1.08
CA PHE A 49 -13.69 -6.93 -1.92
C PHE A 49 -14.38 -7.02 -3.29
N ILE A 50 -14.48 -8.24 -3.84
CA ILE A 50 -15.20 -8.52 -5.09
C ILE A 50 -16.68 -8.12 -4.97
N GLU A 51 -17.34 -8.56 -3.90
CA GLU A 51 -18.75 -8.25 -3.65
C GLU A 51 -18.93 -6.75 -3.37
N LYS A 52 -18.07 -6.19 -2.54
CA LYS A 52 -18.13 -4.77 -2.14
C LYS A 52 -18.03 -3.80 -3.32
N LEU A 53 -17.23 -4.10 -4.31
CA LEU A 53 -17.04 -3.27 -5.51
C LEU A 53 -17.91 -3.73 -6.69
N GLY A 54 -18.72 -4.78 -6.53
CA GLY A 54 -19.55 -5.32 -7.59
C GLY A 54 -18.76 -5.91 -8.76
N LEU A 55 -17.55 -6.41 -8.49
CA LEU A 55 -16.61 -6.88 -9.53
C LEU A 55 -17.06 -8.18 -10.20
N SER A 56 -17.99 -8.91 -9.59
CA SER A 56 -18.50 -10.18 -10.14
C SER A 56 -19.01 -10.04 -11.58
N SER A 57 -19.65 -8.92 -11.92
CA SER A 57 -20.17 -8.65 -13.26
C SER A 57 -19.06 -8.45 -14.30
N VAL A 58 -17.94 -7.89 -13.89
CA VAL A 58 -16.76 -7.68 -14.72
C VAL A 58 -16.00 -8.99 -14.90
N ILE A 59 -15.75 -9.69 -13.80
CA ILE A 59 -15.03 -10.97 -13.78
C ILE A 59 -15.76 -12.02 -14.61
N SER A 60 -17.11 -12.06 -14.58
CA SER A 60 -17.92 -13.03 -15.34
C SER A 60 -17.87 -12.87 -16.85
N LYS A 61 -17.25 -11.82 -17.39
CA LYS A 61 -17.03 -11.66 -18.82
C LYS A 61 -16.03 -12.67 -19.38
N VAL A 62 -15.21 -13.26 -18.54
CA VAL A 62 -14.24 -14.30 -18.90
C VAL A 62 -14.42 -15.52 -18.00
N ASP A 63 -14.06 -16.68 -18.54
CA ASP A 63 -14.07 -17.92 -17.77
C ASP A 63 -12.82 -17.99 -16.90
N ILE A 64 -12.96 -17.67 -15.60
CA ILE A 64 -11.89 -17.75 -14.60
C ILE A 64 -11.67 -19.21 -14.21
N ARG A 65 -10.44 -19.67 -14.24
CA ARG A 65 -10.05 -21.06 -13.97
C ARG A 65 -9.74 -21.30 -12.50
N THR A 66 -9.23 -20.27 -11.80
CA THR A 66 -9.00 -20.39 -10.35
C THR A 66 -10.31 -20.60 -9.61
N SER A 67 -10.30 -21.50 -8.64
CA SER A 67 -11.44 -21.71 -7.72
C SER A 67 -11.40 -20.77 -6.51
N SER A 68 -10.41 -19.89 -6.45
CA SER A 68 -10.27 -18.91 -5.38
C SER A 68 -11.28 -17.76 -5.55
N ASP A 69 -11.86 -17.32 -4.45
CA ASP A 69 -12.67 -16.09 -4.34
C ASP A 69 -11.83 -14.86 -3.94
N ASN A 70 -10.51 -15.04 -3.85
CA ASN A 70 -9.58 -13.94 -3.58
C ASN A 70 -9.32 -13.14 -4.86
N LEU A 71 -9.54 -11.82 -4.79
CA LEU A 71 -9.30 -10.92 -5.92
C LEU A 71 -7.85 -10.98 -6.43
N GLU A 72 -6.87 -11.17 -5.55
CA GLU A 72 -5.46 -11.24 -5.95
C GLU A 72 -5.18 -12.45 -6.85
N ASP A 73 -5.75 -13.61 -6.54
CA ASP A 73 -5.59 -14.82 -7.34
C ASP A 73 -6.26 -14.68 -8.71
N ILE A 74 -7.47 -14.08 -8.74
CA ILE A 74 -8.19 -13.80 -9.98
C ILE A 74 -7.41 -12.80 -10.84
N TYR A 75 -6.88 -11.74 -10.22
CA TYR A 75 -6.09 -10.74 -10.91
C TYR A 75 -4.79 -11.33 -11.49
N MET A 76 -4.11 -12.19 -10.73
CA MET A 76 -2.91 -12.88 -11.23
C MET A 76 -3.21 -13.74 -12.45
N GLU A 77 -4.32 -14.49 -12.44
CA GLU A 77 -4.74 -15.28 -13.62
C GLU A 77 -5.04 -14.36 -14.82
N LEU A 78 -5.76 -13.26 -14.60
CA LEU A 78 -6.05 -12.29 -15.65
C LEU A 78 -4.77 -11.66 -16.23
N ASP A 79 -3.82 -11.27 -15.37
CA ASP A 79 -2.55 -10.68 -15.78
C ASP A 79 -1.72 -11.66 -16.63
N GLU A 80 -1.67 -12.92 -16.25
CA GLU A 80 -0.98 -13.94 -17.02
C GLU A 80 -1.63 -14.16 -18.41
N ARG A 81 -2.96 -14.27 -18.45
CA ARG A 81 -3.73 -14.54 -19.68
C ARG A 81 -3.83 -13.32 -20.59
N SER A 82 -3.82 -12.12 -20.05
CA SER A 82 -3.92 -10.87 -20.82
C SER A 82 -2.84 -10.73 -21.89
N LYS A 83 -1.70 -11.40 -21.72
CA LYS A 83 -0.59 -11.41 -22.68
C LYS A 83 -0.95 -12.08 -24.03
N ALA A 84 -1.97 -12.94 -24.04
CA ALA A 84 -2.38 -13.70 -25.21
C ALA A 84 -3.88 -13.60 -25.52
N ASP A 85 -4.69 -13.09 -24.61
CA ASP A 85 -6.16 -13.00 -24.71
C ASP A 85 -6.61 -11.54 -24.53
N PRO A 86 -7.03 -10.86 -25.61
CA PRO A 86 -7.48 -9.48 -25.55
C PRO A 86 -8.67 -9.26 -24.61
N LEU A 87 -9.57 -10.24 -24.47
CA LEU A 87 -10.71 -10.11 -23.58
C LEU A 87 -10.28 -10.13 -22.11
N CYS A 88 -9.29 -10.96 -21.76
CA CYS A 88 -8.68 -10.93 -20.43
C CYS A 88 -8.00 -9.58 -20.15
N GLN A 89 -7.38 -8.96 -21.17
CA GLN A 89 -6.78 -7.63 -21.04
C GLN A 89 -7.85 -6.57 -20.75
N GLU A 90 -8.95 -6.57 -21.50
CA GLU A 90 -10.07 -5.63 -21.27
C GLU A 90 -10.67 -5.77 -19.87
N VAL A 91 -10.90 -6.99 -19.42
CA VAL A 91 -11.43 -7.27 -18.08
C VAL A 91 -10.46 -6.81 -17.00
N LYS A 92 -9.16 -7.06 -17.17
CA LYS A 92 -8.12 -6.61 -16.26
C LYS A 92 -8.11 -5.08 -16.14
N GLU A 93 -8.10 -4.36 -17.25
CA GLU A 93 -8.11 -2.89 -17.28
C GLU A 93 -9.37 -2.31 -16.63
N GLU A 94 -10.52 -2.93 -16.84
CA GLU A 94 -11.78 -2.51 -16.20
C GLU A 94 -11.72 -2.74 -14.68
N LEU A 95 -11.18 -3.87 -14.21
CA LEU A 95 -10.94 -4.13 -12.79
C LEU A 95 -9.98 -3.11 -12.18
N GLU A 96 -8.85 -2.88 -12.81
CA GLU A 96 -7.86 -1.89 -12.38
C GLU A 96 -8.48 -0.51 -12.22
N LYS A 97 -9.31 -0.09 -13.18
CA LYS A 97 -9.99 1.20 -13.14
C LYS A 97 -10.94 1.31 -11.94
N ILE A 98 -11.80 0.30 -11.72
CA ILE A 98 -12.76 0.31 -10.60
C ILE A 98 -12.01 0.34 -9.26
N ILE A 99 -10.96 -0.47 -9.12
CA ILE A 99 -10.14 -0.53 -7.91
C ILE A 99 -9.44 0.81 -7.69
N TRP A 100 -8.85 1.38 -8.75
CA TRP A 100 -8.17 2.66 -8.67
C TRP A 100 -9.12 3.79 -8.26
N GLU A 101 -10.31 3.87 -8.86
CA GLU A 101 -11.34 4.86 -8.52
C GLU A 101 -11.75 4.74 -7.04
N TYR A 102 -11.95 3.51 -6.56
CA TYR A 102 -12.30 3.26 -5.18
C TYR A 102 -11.18 3.62 -4.19
N MET A 103 -9.93 3.27 -4.51
CA MET A 103 -8.79 3.50 -3.64
C MET A 103 -8.33 4.95 -3.66
N SER A 104 -8.38 5.63 -4.80
CA SER A 104 -7.95 7.02 -4.94
C SER A 104 -8.83 8.00 -4.16
N ASP A 105 -10.04 7.60 -3.80
CA ASP A 105 -10.97 8.40 -2.98
C ASP A 105 -10.56 8.47 -1.50
N TYR A 106 -9.70 7.57 -1.03
CA TYR A 106 -9.24 7.60 0.36
C TYR A 106 -8.35 8.80 0.67
N GLN A 107 -8.59 9.44 1.81
CA GLN A 107 -7.84 10.60 2.28
C GLN A 107 -7.36 10.40 3.73
N LEU A 108 -6.09 10.66 3.99
CA LEU A 108 -5.60 10.68 5.36
C LEU A 108 -6.35 11.72 6.20
N PRO A 109 -6.65 11.43 7.49
CA PRO A 109 -7.16 12.42 8.42
C PRO A 109 -6.29 13.68 8.48
N ASP A 110 -6.86 14.81 8.86
CA ASP A 110 -6.10 16.06 8.99
C ASP A 110 -5.08 16.02 10.16
N THR A 111 -5.27 15.09 11.10
CA THR A 111 -4.31 14.83 12.17
C THR A 111 -3.16 13.93 11.69
N PRO A 112 -1.95 14.10 12.27
CA PRO A 112 -0.82 13.24 11.93
C PRO A 112 -1.13 11.74 12.15
N THR A 113 -0.70 10.92 11.22
CA THR A 113 -0.85 9.46 11.23
C THR A 113 0.49 8.78 11.38
N ILE A 114 0.49 7.45 11.53
CA ILE A 114 1.74 6.67 11.56
C ILE A 114 2.56 6.83 10.27
N TYR A 115 1.91 7.09 9.12
CA TYR A 115 2.61 7.38 7.87
C TYR A 115 3.36 8.69 7.92
N ASP A 116 2.77 9.73 8.51
CA ASP A 116 3.44 11.03 8.67
C ASP A 116 4.69 10.88 9.55
N PHE A 117 4.58 10.20 10.70
CA PHE A 117 5.72 9.93 11.58
C PHE A 117 6.79 9.07 10.89
N LEU A 118 6.40 8.04 10.14
CA LEU A 118 7.32 7.20 9.40
C LEU A 118 8.12 8.04 8.38
N VAL A 119 7.43 8.78 7.52
CA VAL A 119 8.05 9.59 6.47
C VAL A 119 9.01 10.62 7.07
N MET A 120 8.62 11.27 8.17
CA MET A 120 9.48 12.24 8.87
C MET A 120 10.70 11.61 9.56
N SER A 121 10.68 10.31 9.84
CA SER A 121 11.80 9.59 10.45
C SER A 121 12.83 9.06 9.45
N LEU A 122 12.47 8.98 8.17
CA LEU A 122 13.33 8.47 7.11
C LEU A 122 14.25 9.58 6.55
N THR A 123 15.36 9.16 5.99
CA THR A 123 16.37 10.02 5.39
C THR A 123 16.66 9.57 3.96
N SER A 124 17.44 10.34 3.22
CA SER A 124 17.80 10.05 1.82
C SER A 124 18.53 8.74 1.58
N LYS A 125 19.03 8.08 2.65
CA LYS A 125 19.66 6.75 2.57
C LYS A 125 18.65 5.61 2.67
N ASP A 126 17.44 5.89 3.13
CA ASP A 126 16.44 4.87 3.44
C ASP A 126 15.54 4.61 2.23
N LEU A 127 15.01 3.39 2.13
CA LEU A 127 14.09 2.96 1.10
C LEU A 127 12.74 2.64 1.74
N ILE A 128 11.67 3.14 1.14
CA ILE A 128 10.31 2.76 1.49
C ILE A 128 9.61 2.15 0.28
N ALA A 129 8.95 1.02 0.47
CA ALA A 129 8.15 0.34 -0.52
C ALA A 129 6.78 -0.01 0.04
N THR A 130 5.75 0.01 -0.78
CA THR A 130 4.41 -0.40 -0.40
C THR A 130 3.81 -1.36 -1.41
N PHE A 131 3.08 -2.35 -0.91
CA PHE A 131 2.19 -3.21 -1.69
C PHE A 131 0.72 -2.73 -1.64
N ASN A 132 0.46 -1.64 -0.92
CA ASN A 132 -0.89 -1.12 -0.76
C ASN A 132 -1.33 -0.33 -1.99
N TRP A 133 -2.60 -0.44 -2.30
CA TRP A 133 -3.24 0.27 -3.43
C TRP A 133 -3.79 1.63 -3.02
N ASP A 134 -3.86 1.90 -1.70
CA ASP A 134 -4.31 3.19 -1.19
C ASP A 134 -3.25 4.29 -1.32
N PRO A 135 -3.65 5.57 -1.39
CA PRO A 135 -2.73 6.69 -1.62
C PRO A 135 -2.06 7.23 -0.35
N PHE A 136 -2.20 6.58 0.81
CA PHE A 136 -1.80 7.17 2.09
C PHE A 136 -0.32 7.50 2.20
N LEU A 137 0.55 6.61 1.72
CA LEU A 137 1.98 6.89 1.71
C LEU A 137 2.32 8.14 0.89
N VAL A 138 1.74 8.25 -0.30
CA VAL A 138 1.96 9.40 -1.20
C VAL A 138 1.42 10.69 -0.57
N GLN A 139 0.27 10.63 0.09
CA GLN A 139 -0.31 11.77 0.79
C GLN A 139 0.56 12.20 1.98
N ALA A 140 1.10 11.27 2.76
CA ALA A 140 2.01 11.57 3.85
C ALA A 140 3.32 12.21 3.36
N ILE A 141 3.89 11.69 2.28
CA ILE A 141 5.07 12.30 1.62
C ILE A 141 4.74 13.73 1.17
N GLY A 142 3.60 13.93 0.51
CA GLY A 142 3.16 15.27 0.08
C GLY A 142 2.97 16.26 1.25
N ARG A 143 2.53 15.78 2.42
CA ARG A 143 2.47 16.59 3.64
C ARG A 143 3.86 16.94 4.16
N ALA A 144 4.75 15.95 4.28
CA ALA A 144 6.10 16.17 4.77
C ALA A 144 6.86 17.20 3.92
N MET A 145 6.73 17.14 2.60
CA MET A 145 7.34 18.11 1.68
C MET A 145 6.87 19.55 1.92
N LYS A 146 5.63 19.77 2.33
CA LYS A 146 5.10 21.11 2.64
C LYS A 146 5.67 21.70 3.93
N TYR A 147 6.13 20.84 4.86
CA TYR A 147 6.73 21.31 6.13
C TYR A 147 8.25 21.52 6.04
N THR A 148 8.89 21.01 4.99
CA THR A 148 10.34 21.11 4.80
C THR A 148 10.75 22.14 3.74
N SER A 149 9.79 22.78 3.10
CA SER A 149 9.95 23.90 2.14
C SER A 149 9.83 25.23 2.84
#